data_5690ea44c168540b8ac687a085a87a40
#
_entry.id   5690ea44c168540b8ac687a085a87a40
#
_cell.length_a   1.000
_cell.length_b   1.000
_cell.length_c   1.000
_cell.angle_alpha   90.00
_cell.angle_beta   90.00
_cell.angle_gamma   90.00
#
_symmetry.space_group_name_H-M   'P 1'
#
loop_
_entity.id
_entity.type
_entity.pdbx_description
1 polymer ?
#
loop_
_entity_poly.entity_id
_entity_poly.type
_entity_poly.pdbx_seq_one_letter_code
_entity_poly.pdbx_strand_id
1 'polypeptide(L)'
;MNGSDDWRLTRRGALAASLLMGGALLLRRAARADGSPATRLPLIEKAIPASGEKLPVVGVGTNAFTARSPDDLAKRRAVLQALPELGGKVIDTAAIYGESEAVIGEAVQSFAIRARVFLATKVMARDSGSGEASIEESFRRLATPRIDLFQVHNLMDMDQMVPRLQALKRAGRVRYVGITTSQPQDHERMADAMAKYPLDFIQVDYSIGSRDAANRVLPLAQDRGLAVLINVPFGGRRGANAVFAQVRGRKLPDWAPEIDVTSWGQLFLKYVVSHPAVTCAIPGTTEVSHLRDNLAAAHGRLPDAALRKRIETLWDSFA
;
A
#
# COMPACT_ATOMS: atom_id res chain seq x y z
N MET A 1 -72.20 -36.97 2.71
CA MET A 1 -72.12 -38.26 3.40
C MET A 1 -70.85 -38.17 4.22
N ASN A 2 -70.97 -37.74 5.41
CA ASN A 2 -70.96 -38.45 6.72
C ASN A 2 -69.60 -38.98 6.99
N GLY A 3 -68.86 -38.78 8.06
CA GLY A 3 -69.17 -38.17 9.36
C GLY A 3 -67.84 -38.22 10.11
N SER A 4 -67.53 -37.18 10.85
CA SER A 4 -67.57 -37.09 12.31
C SER A 4 -67.02 -38.31 13.05
N ASP A 5 -66.07 -38.17 13.93
CA ASP A 5 -66.23 -37.88 15.32
C ASP A 5 -64.97 -37.79 16.15
N ASP A 6 -64.92 -36.75 16.90
CA ASP A 6 -64.31 -36.49 18.19
C ASP A 6 -64.10 -37.71 19.09
N TRP A 7 -63.07 -37.68 19.96
CA TRP A 7 -63.15 -37.98 21.40
C TRP A 7 -62.01 -37.36 22.23
N ARG A 8 -62.49 -36.67 23.24
CA ARG A 8 -61.70 -35.97 24.27
C ARG A 8 -61.25 -36.86 25.41
N LEU A 9 -60.16 -36.46 26.05
CA LEU A 9 -59.86 -36.43 27.50
C LEU A 9 -60.14 -37.67 28.35
N THR A 10 -59.14 -38.08 29.14
CA THR A 10 -59.32 -37.98 30.63
C THR A 10 -57.93 -38.14 31.33
N ARG A 11 -57.86 -37.41 32.41
CA ARG A 11 -56.78 -37.37 33.42
C ARG A 11 -56.83 -38.57 34.36
N ARG A 12 -55.71 -38.77 35.03
CA ARG A 12 -55.50 -39.34 36.39
C ARG A 12 -54.77 -40.70 36.42
N GLY A 13 -53.75 -40.68 37.25
CA GLY A 13 -53.24 -41.82 37.92
C GLY A 13 -51.77 -41.69 38.35
N ALA A 14 -51.60 -41.27 39.59
CA ALA A 14 -50.35 -41.00 40.25
C ALA A 14 -49.70 -42.27 40.85
N LEU A 15 -48.46 -42.08 41.26
CA LEU A 15 -47.72 -42.72 42.37
C LEU A 15 -46.68 -43.83 42.04
N ALA A 16 -45.41 -43.41 42.21
CA ALA A 16 -44.38 -43.94 43.09
C ALA A 16 -43.79 -45.32 42.80
N ALA A 17 -42.48 -45.32 42.55
CA ALA A 17 -41.51 -46.09 43.35
C ALA A 17 -40.08 -45.68 43.00
N SER A 18 -39.35 -45.30 44.01
CA SER A 18 -37.92 -45.02 44.04
C SER A 18 -37.12 -46.27 43.82
N LEU A 19 -35.99 -46.18 43.08
CA LEU A 19 -34.80 -46.97 43.40
C LEU A 19 -33.56 -46.35 42.71
N LEU A 20 -32.57 -46.10 43.54
CA LEU A 20 -31.23 -45.65 43.28
C LEU A 20 -30.48 -46.54 42.28
N MET A 21 -29.79 -45.93 41.33
CA MET A 21 -28.43 -46.38 40.96
C MET A 21 -27.68 -45.24 40.26
N GLY A 22 -26.49 -44.98 40.73
CA GLY A 22 -25.59 -43.97 40.28
C GLY A 22 -25.11 -44.18 38.85
N GLY A 23 -24.98 -43.13 38.11
CA GLY A 23 -24.40 -43.10 36.78
C GLY A 23 -23.72 -41.78 36.60
N ALA A 24 -22.42 -41.83 36.48
CA ALA A 24 -21.46 -40.76 36.40
C ALA A 24 -21.91 -39.61 35.47
N LEU A 25 -22.01 -38.43 36.02
CA LEU A 25 -22.13 -37.17 35.29
C LEU A 25 -20.78 -36.90 34.57
N LEU A 26 -20.66 -37.41 33.35
CA LEU A 26 -19.62 -36.97 32.41
C LEU A 26 -19.94 -35.51 32.06
N LEU A 27 -19.39 -34.58 32.83
CA LEU A 27 -19.21 -33.20 32.47
C LEU A 27 -18.36 -33.15 31.20
N ARG A 28 -19.00 -33.22 30.04
CA ARG A 28 -18.42 -32.71 28.79
C ARG A 28 -18.21 -31.20 28.98
N ARG A 29 -17.03 -30.84 29.46
CA ARG A 29 -16.48 -29.51 29.35
C ARG A 29 -16.34 -29.25 27.86
N ALA A 30 -17.38 -28.67 27.24
CA ALA A 30 -17.27 -28.05 25.95
C ALA A 30 -16.15 -27.00 26.11
N ALA A 31 -14.97 -27.31 25.61
CA ALA A 31 -13.95 -26.31 25.38
C ALA A 31 -14.60 -25.28 24.42
N ARG A 32 -15.11 -24.21 25.00
CA ARG A 32 -15.35 -22.99 24.23
C ARG A 32 -13.98 -22.63 23.71
N ALA A 33 -13.77 -22.85 22.43
CA ALA A 33 -12.75 -22.15 21.71
C ALA A 33 -13.09 -20.67 21.91
N ASP A 34 -12.36 -20.00 22.78
CA ASP A 34 -12.35 -18.55 22.85
C ASP A 34 -11.84 -18.05 21.51
N GLY A 35 -12.77 -17.94 20.56
CA GLY A 35 -12.60 -17.17 19.34
C GLY A 35 -12.66 -15.68 19.66
N SER A 36 -11.77 -15.21 20.53
CA SER A 36 -11.46 -13.80 20.58
C SER A 36 -11.07 -13.41 19.15
N PRO A 37 -11.74 -12.46 18.51
CA PRO A 37 -11.30 -12.00 17.19
C PRO A 37 -9.86 -11.58 17.34
N ALA A 38 -8.95 -12.23 16.63
CA ALA A 38 -7.53 -11.86 16.63
C ALA A 38 -7.48 -10.34 16.46
N THR A 39 -7.03 -9.63 17.49
CA THR A 39 -7.04 -8.18 17.53
C THR A 39 -6.23 -7.71 16.34
N ARG A 40 -6.91 -7.13 15.33
CA ARG A 40 -6.23 -6.63 14.14
C ARG A 40 -5.22 -5.60 14.60
N LEU A 41 -3.95 -5.79 14.25
CA LEU A 41 -2.92 -4.81 14.54
C LEU A 41 -3.31 -3.43 13.96
N PRO A 42 -3.06 -2.32 14.67
CA PRO A 42 -3.46 -0.99 14.21
C PRO A 42 -2.79 -0.64 12.88
N LEU A 43 -3.55 0.01 12.00
CA LEU A 43 -3.04 0.54 10.75
C LEU A 43 -2.15 1.76 11.03
N ILE A 44 -0.99 1.78 10.42
CA ILE A 44 -0.04 2.89 10.52
C ILE A 44 -0.31 3.85 9.37
N GLU A 45 -0.59 5.09 9.71
CA GLU A 45 -0.82 6.17 8.75
C GLU A 45 0.10 7.34 9.05
N LYS A 46 0.51 8.07 8.00
CA LYS A 46 1.26 9.32 8.14
C LYS A 46 0.56 10.45 7.41
N ALA A 47 0.65 11.64 7.98
CA ALA A 47 0.02 12.83 7.40
C ALA A 47 0.80 13.35 6.19
N ILE A 48 0.07 13.83 5.18
CA ILE A 48 0.59 14.71 4.13
C ILE A 48 0.79 16.07 4.78
N PRO A 49 2.03 16.62 4.87
CA PRO A 49 2.27 17.86 5.62
C PRO A 49 1.43 19.04 5.13
N ALA A 50 1.23 19.14 3.81
CA ALA A 50 0.49 20.25 3.20
C ALA A 50 -1.01 20.30 3.58
N SER A 51 -1.62 19.22 4.06
CA SER A 51 -3.08 19.15 4.29
C SER A 51 -3.48 18.48 5.60
N GLY A 52 -2.59 17.71 6.23
CA GLY A 52 -2.93 16.85 7.37
C GLY A 52 -3.68 15.56 7.01
N GLU A 53 -4.04 15.35 5.72
CA GLU A 53 -4.67 14.11 5.27
C GLU A 53 -3.75 12.91 5.54
N LYS A 54 -4.30 11.84 6.11
CA LYS A 54 -3.53 10.65 6.47
C LYS A 54 -3.56 9.61 5.34
N LEU A 55 -2.40 9.08 5.04
CA LEU A 55 -2.21 7.96 4.11
C LEU A 55 -1.63 6.75 4.85
N PRO A 56 -2.12 5.53 4.57
CA PRO A 56 -1.43 4.30 4.98
C PRO A 56 0.01 4.29 4.48
N VAL A 57 0.93 3.84 5.30
CA VAL A 57 2.37 3.90 4.99
C VAL A 57 2.82 2.94 3.86
N VAL A 58 1.92 2.06 3.38
CA VAL A 58 2.16 1.18 2.22
C VAL A 58 1.00 1.28 1.23
N GLY A 59 1.33 1.47 -0.04
CA GLY A 59 0.44 1.47 -1.19
C GLY A 59 0.84 0.42 -2.22
N VAL A 60 0.50 0.66 -3.50
CA VAL A 60 0.86 -0.21 -4.63
C VAL A 60 1.40 0.58 -5.81
N GLY A 61 2.55 0.15 -6.36
CA GLY A 61 3.09 0.59 -7.64
C GLY A 61 2.63 -0.31 -8.78
N THR A 62 2.37 0.28 -9.95
CA THR A 62 1.69 -0.42 -11.06
C THR A 62 2.51 -0.46 -12.36
N ASN A 63 3.82 -0.31 -12.30
CA ASN A 63 4.69 -0.33 -13.49
C ASN A 63 4.66 -1.67 -14.28
N ALA A 64 4.11 -2.73 -13.70
CA ALA A 64 3.95 -4.05 -14.31
C ALA A 64 2.47 -4.38 -14.63
N PHE A 65 1.58 -3.38 -14.71
CA PHE A 65 0.13 -3.59 -14.93
C PHE A 65 -0.26 -3.72 -16.39
N THR A 66 0.68 -3.69 -17.34
CA THR A 66 0.39 -4.08 -18.71
C THR A 66 -0.14 -5.51 -18.73
N ALA A 67 -1.35 -5.71 -19.24
CA ALA A 67 -2.00 -7.00 -19.35
C ALA A 67 -1.79 -7.56 -20.78
N ARG A 68 -1.19 -8.73 -20.88
CA ARG A 68 -0.94 -9.41 -22.17
C ARG A 68 -1.94 -10.54 -22.45
N SER A 69 -2.76 -10.86 -21.46
CA SER A 69 -3.79 -11.90 -21.52
C SER A 69 -4.97 -11.53 -20.62
N PRO A 70 -6.16 -12.16 -20.82
CA PRO A 70 -7.29 -12.01 -19.91
C PRO A 70 -6.94 -12.37 -18.45
N ASP A 71 -6.12 -13.39 -18.24
CA ASP A 71 -5.66 -13.80 -16.90
C ASP A 71 -4.79 -12.71 -16.24
N ASP A 72 -3.90 -12.10 -17.03
CA ASP A 72 -3.12 -10.95 -16.54
C ASP A 72 -4.04 -9.81 -16.09
N LEU A 73 -5.02 -9.46 -16.92
CA LEU A 73 -5.98 -8.40 -16.60
C LEU A 73 -6.77 -8.74 -15.33
N ALA A 74 -7.25 -9.99 -15.21
CA ALA A 74 -7.97 -10.45 -14.01
C ALA A 74 -7.13 -10.31 -12.74
N LYS A 75 -5.84 -10.67 -12.79
CA LYS A 75 -4.91 -10.50 -11.65
C LYS A 75 -4.72 -9.04 -11.27
N ARG A 76 -4.51 -8.12 -12.24
CA ARG A 76 -4.36 -6.67 -11.95
C ARG A 76 -5.63 -6.12 -11.32
N ARG A 77 -6.80 -6.47 -11.85
CA ARG A 77 -8.10 -6.09 -11.29
C ARG A 77 -8.28 -6.61 -9.86
N ALA A 78 -7.93 -7.87 -9.59
CA ALA A 78 -7.99 -8.45 -8.26
C ALA A 78 -7.10 -7.71 -7.23
N VAL A 79 -5.91 -7.28 -7.64
CA VAL A 79 -5.02 -6.45 -6.80
C VAL A 79 -5.68 -5.11 -6.48
N LEU A 80 -6.26 -4.42 -7.47
CA LEU A 80 -6.90 -3.12 -7.27
C LEU A 80 -8.17 -3.23 -6.40
N GLN A 81 -8.95 -4.28 -6.56
CA GLN A 81 -10.12 -4.55 -5.73
C GLN A 81 -9.74 -4.84 -4.28
N ALA A 82 -8.70 -5.65 -4.07
CA ALA A 82 -8.25 -6.06 -2.75
C ALA A 82 -7.56 -4.92 -1.96
N LEU A 83 -6.98 -3.93 -2.64
CA LEU A 83 -6.20 -2.87 -2.00
C LEU A 83 -6.95 -2.16 -0.87
N PRO A 84 -8.15 -1.56 -1.10
CA PRO A 84 -8.89 -0.88 -0.05
C PRO A 84 -9.50 -1.82 0.99
N GLU A 85 -9.72 -3.09 0.65
CA GLU A 85 -10.21 -4.12 1.61
C GLU A 85 -9.11 -4.52 2.61
N LEU A 86 -7.86 -4.41 2.19
CA LEU A 86 -6.68 -4.70 3.02
C LEU A 86 -6.14 -3.46 3.75
N GLY A 87 -6.81 -2.30 3.64
CA GLY A 87 -6.43 -1.05 4.30
C GLY A 87 -5.45 -0.18 3.50
N GLY A 88 -5.10 -0.55 2.27
CA GLY A 88 -4.29 0.29 1.38
C GLY A 88 -5.12 1.39 0.73
N LYS A 89 -4.48 2.51 0.34
CA LYS A 89 -5.12 3.61 -0.38
C LYS A 89 -4.38 4.04 -1.63
N VAL A 90 -3.05 4.13 -1.57
CA VAL A 90 -2.23 4.72 -2.63
C VAL A 90 -2.08 3.75 -3.79
N ILE A 91 -2.48 4.21 -4.99
CA ILE A 91 -2.21 3.55 -6.28
C ILE A 91 -1.31 4.51 -7.06
N ASP A 92 -0.08 4.09 -7.34
CA ASP A 92 0.88 4.88 -8.12
C ASP A 92 1.09 4.28 -9.50
N THR A 93 0.86 5.10 -10.52
CA THR A 93 1.03 4.75 -11.94
C THR A 93 1.79 5.84 -12.70
N ALA A 94 1.89 5.73 -14.01
CA ALA A 94 2.44 6.76 -14.91
C ALA A 94 1.93 6.55 -16.34
N ALA A 95 1.85 7.63 -17.11
CA ALA A 95 1.47 7.60 -18.53
C ALA A 95 2.30 6.64 -19.37
N ILE A 96 3.59 6.43 -19.01
CA ILE A 96 4.50 5.55 -19.74
C ILE A 96 4.41 4.06 -19.35
N TYR A 97 3.55 3.69 -18.40
CA TYR A 97 3.40 2.29 -17.96
C TYR A 97 2.43 1.48 -18.85
N GLY A 98 2.44 1.75 -20.15
CA GLY A 98 1.59 1.08 -21.12
C GLY A 98 0.10 1.28 -20.83
N GLU A 99 -0.61 0.19 -20.58
CA GLU A 99 -2.07 0.20 -20.35
C GLU A 99 -2.44 0.41 -18.87
N SER A 100 -1.46 0.59 -17.97
CA SER A 100 -1.69 0.63 -16.52
C SER A 100 -2.76 1.63 -16.11
N GLU A 101 -2.74 2.86 -16.65
CA GLU A 101 -3.75 3.87 -16.32
C GLU A 101 -5.17 3.45 -16.76
N ALA A 102 -5.31 2.80 -17.92
CA ALA A 102 -6.61 2.32 -18.41
C ALA A 102 -7.14 1.16 -17.57
N VAL A 103 -6.28 0.23 -17.17
CA VAL A 103 -6.63 -0.88 -16.26
C VAL A 103 -7.08 -0.34 -14.90
N ILE A 104 -6.40 0.68 -14.38
CA ILE A 104 -6.77 1.31 -13.11
C ILE A 104 -8.09 2.03 -13.25
N GLY A 105 -8.29 2.85 -14.30
CA GLY A 105 -9.50 3.60 -14.52
C GLY A 105 -10.73 2.70 -14.62
N GLU A 106 -10.63 1.62 -15.38
CA GLU A 106 -11.70 0.62 -15.52
C GLU A 106 -12.00 -0.06 -14.17
N ALA A 107 -10.98 -0.51 -13.44
CA ALA A 107 -11.16 -1.17 -12.15
C ALA A 107 -11.76 -0.22 -11.10
N VAL A 108 -11.31 1.03 -11.05
CA VAL A 108 -11.82 2.06 -10.13
C VAL A 108 -13.30 2.33 -10.34
N GLN A 109 -13.75 2.36 -11.61
CA GLN A 109 -15.16 2.51 -11.97
C GLN A 109 -15.96 1.25 -11.66
N SER A 110 -15.51 0.09 -12.14
CA SER A 110 -16.23 -1.19 -11.99
C SER A 110 -16.42 -1.61 -10.54
N PHE A 111 -15.45 -1.34 -9.67
CA PHE A 111 -15.52 -1.67 -8.25
C PHE A 111 -16.01 -0.51 -7.38
N ALA A 112 -16.33 0.65 -7.98
CA ALA A 112 -16.77 1.86 -7.28
C ALA A 112 -15.83 2.29 -6.12
N ILE A 113 -14.51 2.13 -6.30
CA ILE A 113 -13.52 2.36 -5.24
C ILE A 113 -12.86 3.75 -5.28
N ARG A 114 -13.25 4.64 -6.22
CA ARG A 114 -12.62 5.96 -6.39
C ARG A 114 -12.48 6.77 -5.09
N ALA A 115 -13.52 6.79 -4.28
CA ALA A 115 -13.53 7.52 -2.99
C ALA A 115 -12.65 6.87 -1.90
N ARG A 116 -12.24 5.62 -2.10
CA ARG A 116 -11.45 4.84 -1.15
C ARG A 116 -9.96 4.80 -1.50
N VAL A 117 -9.57 5.34 -2.64
CA VAL A 117 -8.20 5.30 -3.15
C VAL A 117 -7.63 6.68 -3.37
N PHE A 118 -6.31 6.80 -3.27
CA PHE A 118 -5.51 7.96 -3.60
C PHE A 118 -4.76 7.66 -4.89
N LEU A 119 -5.17 8.30 -6.00
CA LEU A 119 -4.59 8.07 -7.33
C LEU A 119 -3.42 9.00 -7.58
N ALA A 120 -2.24 8.43 -7.78
CA ALA A 120 -1.03 9.12 -8.18
C ALA A 120 -0.62 8.71 -9.60
N THR A 121 -0.36 9.68 -10.46
CA THR A 121 0.20 9.45 -11.80
C THR A 121 1.31 10.45 -12.11
N LYS A 122 1.92 10.31 -13.31
CA LYS A 122 3.09 11.09 -13.70
C LYS A 122 2.99 11.50 -15.15
N VAL A 123 3.28 12.78 -15.43
CA VAL A 123 3.49 13.27 -16.79
C VAL A 123 4.95 13.06 -17.18
N MET A 124 5.17 12.58 -18.39
CA MET A 124 6.48 12.57 -19.03
C MET A 124 6.39 13.39 -20.31
N ALA A 125 7.06 14.52 -20.32
CA ALA A 125 7.11 15.42 -21.46
C ALA A 125 8.48 15.37 -22.12
N ARG A 126 8.51 15.34 -23.45
CA ARG A 126 9.72 15.62 -24.25
C ARG A 126 9.77 17.11 -24.67
N ASP A 127 8.60 17.71 -24.72
CA ASP A 127 8.33 19.11 -25.01
C ASP A 127 6.97 19.49 -24.39
N SER A 128 6.63 20.78 -24.41
CA SER A 128 5.38 21.28 -23.81
C SER A 128 4.12 20.68 -24.45
N GLY A 129 4.11 20.48 -25.78
CA GLY A 129 2.96 19.91 -26.47
C GLY A 129 2.71 18.46 -26.12
N SER A 130 3.77 17.64 -26.05
CA SER A 130 3.66 16.25 -25.64
C SER A 130 3.27 16.10 -24.16
N GLY A 131 3.68 17.04 -23.31
CA GLY A 131 3.30 17.08 -21.90
C GLY A 131 1.81 17.32 -21.71
N GLU A 132 1.24 18.29 -22.43
CA GLU A 132 -0.18 18.62 -22.39
C GLU A 132 -1.05 17.44 -22.84
N ALA A 133 -0.70 16.84 -23.98
CA ALA A 133 -1.39 15.65 -24.50
C ALA A 133 -1.31 14.48 -23.50
N SER A 134 -0.17 14.28 -22.86
CA SER A 134 0.02 13.24 -21.84
C SER A 134 -0.87 13.45 -20.61
N ILE A 135 -1.01 14.70 -20.17
CA ILE A 135 -1.88 15.06 -19.02
C ILE A 135 -3.34 14.74 -19.32
N GLU A 136 -3.87 15.21 -20.43
CA GLU A 136 -5.27 14.98 -20.80
C GLU A 136 -5.55 13.48 -21.05
N GLU A 137 -4.61 12.78 -21.64
CA GLU A 137 -4.71 11.32 -21.82
C GLU A 137 -4.73 10.57 -20.50
N SER A 138 -3.96 10.99 -19.48
CA SER A 138 -4.01 10.40 -18.14
C SER A 138 -5.38 10.57 -17.49
N PHE A 139 -6.02 11.74 -17.60
CA PHE A 139 -7.39 11.94 -17.12
C PHE A 139 -8.39 11.03 -17.82
N ARG A 140 -8.25 10.90 -19.13
CA ARG A 140 -9.12 10.03 -19.94
C ARG A 140 -8.96 8.56 -19.57
N ARG A 141 -7.72 8.06 -19.46
CA ARG A 141 -7.42 6.66 -19.13
C ARG A 141 -7.83 6.30 -17.71
N LEU A 142 -7.53 7.16 -16.74
CA LEU A 142 -7.91 6.97 -15.34
C LEU A 142 -9.42 7.17 -15.09
N ALA A 143 -10.17 7.59 -16.12
CA ALA A 143 -11.61 7.79 -16.09
C ALA A 143 -12.08 8.63 -14.88
N THR A 144 -11.35 9.68 -14.53
CA THR A 144 -11.63 10.53 -13.36
C THR A 144 -11.47 12.00 -13.68
N PRO A 145 -12.38 12.88 -13.22
CA PRO A 145 -12.22 14.32 -13.40
C PRO A 145 -11.15 14.93 -12.47
N ARG A 146 -10.70 14.15 -11.46
CA ARG A 146 -9.77 14.65 -10.43
C ARG A 146 -8.75 13.59 -10.06
N ILE A 147 -7.47 13.92 -10.20
CA ILE A 147 -6.31 13.10 -9.79
C ILE A 147 -5.81 13.63 -8.45
N ASP A 148 -5.45 12.71 -7.53
CA ASP A 148 -4.99 13.12 -6.19
C ASP A 148 -3.57 13.68 -6.24
N LEU A 149 -2.63 12.97 -6.87
CA LEU A 149 -1.26 13.43 -7.03
C LEU A 149 -0.82 13.32 -8.49
N PHE A 150 -0.40 14.45 -9.07
CA PHE A 150 0.21 14.46 -10.39
C PHE A 150 1.68 14.89 -10.29
N GLN A 151 2.58 14.10 -10.84
CA GLN A 151 4.02 14.31 -10.68
C GLN A 151 4.72 14.50 -12.03
N VAL A 152 5.81 15.27 -12.06
CA VAL A 152 6.71 15.32 -13.20
C VAL A 152 7.65 14.11 -13.14
N HIS A 153 7.62 13.28 -14.18
CA HIS A 153 8.35 12.02 -14.24
C HIS A 153 9.84 12.25 -14.57
N ASN A 154 10.73 11.62 -13.77
CA ASN A 154 12.18 11.63 -13.99
C ASN A 154 12.77 13.04 -14.12
N LEU A 155 12.19 14.04 -13.44
CA LEU A 155 12.64 15.44 -13.46
C LEU A 155 12.72 16.04 -14.88
N MET A 156 11.86 15.55 -15.80
CA MET A 156 11.89 15.97 -17.20
C MET A 156 11.02 17.22 -17.42
N ASP A 157 11.54 18.21 -18.10
CA ASP A 157 10.86 19.45 -18.47
C ASP A 157 10.11 20.14 -17.29
N MET A 158 10.76 20.20 -16.13
CA MET A 158 10.17 20.72 -14.89
C MET A 158 9.72 22.18 -15.01
N ASP A 159 10.47 23.01 -15.74
CA ASP A 159 10.17 24.44 -15.91
C ASP A 159 8.82 24.67 -16.63
N GLN A 160 8.39 23.75 -17.45
CA GLN A 160 7.11 23.77 -18.14
C GLN A 160 6.03 23.01 -17.35
N MET A 161 6.35 21.81 -16.91
CA MET A 161 5.36 20.89 -16.36
C MET A 161 4.95 21.24 -14.93
N VAL A 162 5.86 21.70 -14.07
CA VAL A 162 5.47 22.09 -12.70
C VAL A 162 4.46 23.24 -12.69
N PRO A 163 4.69 24.38 -13.41
CA PRO A 163 3.68 25.44 -13.51
C PRO A 163 2.34 24.95 -14.09
N ARG A 164 2.37 24.03 -15.06
CA ARG A 164 1.15 23.47 -15.66
C ARG A 164 0.37 22.63 -14.64
N LEU A 165 1.03 21.74 -13.89
CA LEU A 165 0.40 20.96 -12.83
C LEU A 165 -0.13 21.85 -11.70
N GLN A 166 0.57 22.94 -11.37
CA GLN A 166 0.10 23.94 -10.41
C GLN A 166 -1.15 24.69 -10.92
N ALA A 167 -1.27 24.95 -12.22
CA ALA A 167 -2.49 25.51 -12.79
C ALA A 167 -3.68 24.53 -12.66
N LEU A 168 -3.47 23.23 -12.91
CA LEU A 168 -4.48 22.20 -12.70
C LEU A 168 -4.87 22.06 -11.23
N LYS A 169 -3.93 22.23 -10.30
CA LYS A 169 -4.21 22.27 -8.86
C LYS A 169 -5.11 23.44 -8.51
N ARG A 170 -4.82 24.65 -9.00
CA ARG A 170 -5.69 25.83 -8.80
C ARG A 170 -7.08 25.64 -9.39
N ALA A 171 -7.19 24.93 -10.52
CA ALA A 171 -8.47 24.58 -11.16
C ALA A 171 -9.22 23.43 -10.46
N GLY A 172 -8.66 22.84 -9.40
CA GLY A 172 -9.28 21.74 -8.65
C GLY A 172 -9.25 20.38 -9.35
N ARG A 173 -8.58 20.27 -10.52
CA ARG A 173 -8.41 19.00 -11.26
C ARG A 173 -7.33 18.08 -10.65
N VAL A 174 -6.37 18.66 -9.94
CA VAL A 174 -5.28 17.97 -9.23
C VAL A 174 -5.28 18.44 -7.78
N ARG A 175 -5.06 17.51 -6.83
CA ARG A 175 -5.01 17.89 -5.40
C ARG A 175 -3.60 18.26 -4.97
N TYR A 176 -2.62 17.46 -5.38
CA TYR A 176 -1.22 17.61 -5.00
C TYR A 176 -0.32 17.54 -6.22
N VAL A 177 0.75 18.31 -6.20
CA VAL A 177 1.78 18.36 -7.25
C VAL A 177 3.09 17.85 -6.71
N GLY A 178 3.78 17.01 -7.49
CA GLY A 178 5.07 16.45 -7.12
C GLY A 178 6.04 16.28 -8.28
N ILE A 179 7.21 15.80 -7.93
CA ILE A 179 8.27 15.40 -8.88
C ILE A 179 8.82 14.03 -8.49
N THR A 180 9.36 13.29 -9.45
CA THR A 180 9.88 11.95 -9.16
C THR A 180 11.15 11.61 -9.91
N THR A 181 12.01 10.83 -9.28
CA THR A 181 13.06 10.02 -9.90
C THR A 181 13.13 8.65 -9.22
N SER A 182 13.71 7.67 -9.92
CA SER A 182 14.06 6.35 -9.35
C SER A 182 15.57 6.09 -9.48
N GLN A 183 16.34 7.13 -9.73
CA GLN A 183 17.76 7.05 -10.07
C GLN A 183 18.59 7.78 -8.99
N PRO A 184 19.48 7.06 -8.26
CA PRO A 184 20.31 7.69 -7.23
C PRO A 184 21.16 8.87 -7.73
N GLN A 185 21.64 8.81 -9.00
CA GLN A 185 22.40 9.91 -9.61
C GLN A 185 21.62 11.21 -9.80
N ASP A 186 20.29 11.17 -9.71
CA ASP A 186 19.44 12.36 -9.80
C ASP A 186 19.16 13.04 -8.44
N HIS A 187 19.67 12.51 -7.34
CA HIS A 187 19.37 13.03 -5.99
C HIS A 187 19.76 14.51 -5.82
N GLU A 188 20.87 14.97 -6.42
CA GLU A 188 21.25 16.38 -6.39
C GLU A 188 20.24 17.24 -7.18
N ARG A 189 19.87 16.83 -8.39
CA ARG A 189 18.86 17.51 -9.19
C ARG A 189 17.49 17.53 -8.49
N MET A 190 17.15 16.46 -7.78
CA MET A 190 15.95 16.39 -6.96
C MET A 190 15.98 17.44 -5.84
N ALA A 191 17.12 17.57 -5.13
CA ALA A 191 17.29 18.55 -4.07
C ALA A 191 17.19 19.99 -4.61
N ASP A 192 17.82 20.29 -5.76
CA ASP A 192 17.74 21.58 -6.41
C ASP A 192 16.29 21.91 -6.85
N ALA A 193 15.59 20.92 -7.40
CA ALA A 193 14.18 21.08 -7.78
C ALA A 193 13.28 21.32 -6.57
N MET A 194 13.51 20.64 -5.45
CA MET A 194 12.79 20.88 -4.19
C MET A 194 13.02 22.30 -3.68
N ALA A 195 14.19 22.90 -3.90
CA ALA A 195 14.47 24.28 -3.53
C ALA A 195 13.76 25.29 -4.45
N LYS A 196 13.64 24.96 -5.74
CA LYS A 196 13.14 25.86 -6.80
C LYS A 196 11.61 25.91 -6.91
N TYR A 197 10.94 24.78 -6.76
CA TYR A 197 9.52 24.65 -7.09
C TYR A 197 8.61 24.52 -5.86
N PRO A 198 7.36 25.05 -5.92
CA PRO A 198 6.36 24.84 -4.89
C PRO A 198 5.73 23.43 -5.06
N LEU A 199 6.21 22.48 -4.29
CA LEU A 199 5.80 21.06 -4.36
C LEU A 199 5.03 20.66 -3.10
N ASP A 200 4.18 19.65 -3.22
CA ASP A 200 3.54 18.96 -2.10
C ASP A 200 4.18 17.60 -1.84
N PHE A 201 4.70 16.96 -2.89
CA PHE A 201 5.26 15.61 -2.85
C PHE A 201 6.59 15.53 -3.59
N ILE A 202 7.42 14.61 -3.12
CA ILE A 202 8.47 13.99 -3.94
C ILE A 202 8.29 12.48 -3.96
N GLN A 203 8.79 11.84 -5.01
CA GLN A 203 8.90 10.40 -5.09
C GLN A 203 10.33 10.02 -5.47
N VAL A 204 10.97 9.20 -4.64
CA VAL A 204 12.40 8.88 -4.75
C VAL A 204 12.65 7.41 -4.39
N ASP A 205 13.74 6.84 -4.92
CA ASP A 205 14.21 5.52 -4.52
C ASP A 205 14.78 5.54 -3.09
N TYR A 206 14.42 4.54 -2.33
CA TYR A 206 14.99 4.27 -1.01
C TYR A 206 14.71 2.83 -0.59
N SER A 207 15.74 2.10 -0.19
CA SER A 207 15.62 0.73 0.30
C SER A 207 16.75 0.42 1.27
N ILE A 208 16.72 -0.75 1.90
CA ILE A 208 17.84 -1.22 2.73
C ILE A 208 19.14 -1.39 1.91
N GLY A 209 19.03 -1.73 0.61
CA GLY A 209 20.16 -1.90 -0.30
C GLY A 209 20.55 -0.62 -1.07
N SER A 210 19.77 0.49 -0.94
CA SER A 210 20.06 1.79 -1.57
C SER A 210 19.61 2.89 -0.60
N ARG A 211 20.52 3.36 0.22
CA ARG A 211 20.25 4.26 1.35
C ARG A 211 20.57 5.73 1.09
N ASP A 212 21.10 6.07 -0.09
CA ASP A 212 21.67 7.39 -0.39
C ASP A 212 20.68 8.55 -0.27
N ALA A 213 19.40 8.32 -0.55
CA ALA A 213 18.37 9.34 -0.36
C ALA A 213 18.29 9.86 1.08
N ALA A 214 18.67 9.03 2.09
CA ALA A 214 18.68 9.43 3.50
C ALA A 214 19.78 10.47 3.83
N ASN A 215 20.79 10.65 2.97
CA ASN A 215 21.88 11.59 3.22
C ASN A 215 21.45 13.06 3.00
N ARG A 216 20.59 13.33 2.00
CA ARG A 216 20.20 14.70 1.64
C ARG A 216 18.72 14.83 1.28
N VAL A 217 18.19 13.98 0.41
CA VAL A 217 16.83 14.15 -0.15
C VAL A 217 15.75 14.02 0.91
N LEU A 218 15.81 12.98 1.73
CA LEU A 218 14.80 12.74 2.77
C LEU A 218 14.83 13.80 3.89
N PRO A 219 16.00 14.21 4.45
CA PRO A 219 16.06 15.32 5.39
C PRO A 219 15.52 16.62 4.81
N LEU A 220 15.92 16.98 3.59
CA LEU A 220 15.44 18.20 2.93
C LEU A 220 13.92 18.16 2.68
N ALA A 221 13.35 17.00 2.33
CA ALA A 221 11.90 16.86 2.18
C ALA A 221 11.18 17.11 3.51
N GLN A 222 11.71 16.60 4.61
CA GLN A 222 11.17 16.81 5.95
C GLN A 222 11.22 18.29 6.34
N ASP A 223 12.37 18.95 6.15
CA ASP A 223 12.56 20.37 6.47
C ASP A 223 11.61 21.28 5.69
N ARG A 224 11.29 20.90 4.46
CA ARG A 224 10.39 21.64 3.58
C ARG A 224 8.92 21.26 3.72
N GLY A 225 8.59 20.32 4.57
CA GLY A 225 7.22 19.84 4.77
C GLY A 225 6.64 19.16 3.54
N LEU A 226 7.45 18.42 2.78
CA LEU A 226 7.01 17.65 1.61
C LEU A 226 6.64 16.22 2.03
N ALA A 227 5.57 15.69 1.46
CA ALA A 227 5.27 14.27 1.58
C ALA A 227 6.19 13.46 0.67
N VAL A 228 6.60 12.28 1.13
CA VAL A 228 7.55 11.43 0.39
C VAL A 228 6.92 10.09 0.07
N LEU A 229 6.82 9.79 -1.23
CA LEU A 229 6.57 8.44 -1.72
C LEU A 229 7.90 7.74 -2.00
N ILE A 230 8.04 6.49 -1.56
CA ILE A 230 9.21 5.68 -1.90
C ILE A 230 8.86 4.71 -3.00
N ASN A 231 9.45 4.92 -4.17
CA ASN A 231 9.49 3.91 -5.22
C ASN A 231 10.66 2.93 -4.98
N VAL A 232 10.68 1.80 -5.70
CA VAL A 232 11.73 0.76 -5.61
C VAL A 232 12.11 0.38 -4.16
N PRO A 233 11.15 0.21 -3.21
CA PRO A 233 11.46 -0.03 -1.80
C PRO A 233 12.20 -1.36 -1.55
N PHE A 234 12.19 -2.25 -2.54
CA PHE A 234 12.94 -3.51 -2.54
C PHE A 234 14.24 -3.45 -3.37
N GLY A 235 14.68 -2.25 -3.73
CA GLY A 235 15.83 -2.05 -4.60
C GLY A 235 15.59 -2.49 -6.05
N GLY A 236 16.63 -2.45 -6.88
CA GLY A 236 16.58 -2.87 -8.26
C GLY A 236 16.31 -4.38 -8.42
N ARG A 237 15.89 -4.77 -9.64
CA ARG A 237 15.65 -6.20 -9.96
C ARG A 237 16.94 -7.03 -10.07
N ARG A 238 18.10 -6.40 -10.22
CA ARG A 238 19.41 -7.02 -10.46
C ARG A 238 20.51 -6.30 -9.69
N GLY A 239 21.58 -7.05 -9.38
CA GLY A 239 22.75 -6.50 -8.71
C GLY A 239 22.62 -6.38 -7.20
N ALA A 240 23.49 -5.60 -6.58
CA ALA A 240 23.58 -5.42 -5.12
C ALA A 240 22.28 -4.90 -4.48
N ASN A 241 21.45 -4.19 -5.25
CA ASN A 241 20.17 -3.64 -4.78
C ASN A 241 19.02 -4.64 -4.85
N ALA A 242 19.23 -5.88 -5.31
CA ALA A 242 18.20 -6.93 -5.38
C ALA A 242 18.03 -7.60 -4.00
N VAL A 243 17.34 -6.92 -3.09
CA VAL A 243 17.29 -7.32 -1.67
C VAL A 243 16.85 -8.77 -1.44
N PHE A 244 15.92 -9.29 -2.24
CA PHE A 244 15.46 -10.68 -2.09
C PHE A 244 16.50 -11.73 -2.52
N ALA A 245 17.45 -11.37 -3.38
CA ALA A 245 18.54 -12.26 -3.75
C ALA A 245 19.48 -12.50 -2.56
N GLN A 246 19.73 -11.45 -1.77
CA GLN A 246 20.63 -11.50 -0.61
C GLN A 246 20.05 -12.36 0.54
N VAL A 247 18.73 -12.40 0.67
CA VAL A 247 18.08 -13.14 1.78
C VAL A 247 17.52 -14.51 1.38
N ARG A 248 17.81 -14.96 0.17
CA ARG A 248 17.33 -16.26 -0.33
C ARG A 248 17.83 -17.40 0.57
N GLY A 249 16.89 -18.18 1.11
CA GLY A 249 17.19 -19.29 2.02
C GLY A 249 17.58 -18.87 3.44
N ARG A 250 17.63 -17.59 3.76
CA ARG A 250 17.89 -17.10 5.11
C ARG A 250 16.61 -17.03 5.93
N LYS A 251 16.69 -17.44 7.18
CA LYS A 251 15.61 -17.23 8.15
C LYS A 251 15.53 -15.78 8.56
N LEU A 252 14.32 -15.31 8.90
CA LEU A 252 14.15 -14.02 9.58
C LEU A 252 14.94 -14.02 10.89
N PRO A 253 15.43 -12.85 11.34
CA PRO A 253 16.07 -12.74 12.64
C PRO A 253 15.06 -13.02 13.76
N ASP A 254 15.53 -13.59 14.87
CA ASP A 254 14.69 -13.99 16.01
C ASP A 254 13.90 -12.83 16.63
N TRP A 255 14.38 -11.60 16.45
CA TRP A 255 13.71 -10.37 16.91
C TRP A 255 12.65 -9.82 15.94
N ALA A 256 12.46 -10.40 14.75
CA ALA A 256 11.44 -9.93 13.79
C ALA A 256 10.03 -9.82 14.39
N PRO A 257 9.59 -10.70 15.32
CA PRO A 257 8.30 -10.55 16.01
C PRO A 257 8.19 -9.29 16.89
N GLU A 258 9.29 -8.68 17.30
CA GLU A 258 9.26 -7.44 18.10
C GLU A 258 8.58 -6.29 17.35
N ILE A 259 8.57 -6.34 16.01
CA ILE A 259 7.91 -5.38 15.12
C ILE A 259 6.84 -6.03 14.25
N ASP A 260 6.25 -7.13 14.69
CA ASP A 260 5.12 -7.80 14.02
C ASP A 260 5.43 -8.19 12.56
N VAL A 261 6.64 -8.71 12.29
CA VAL A 261 7.13 -9.09 10.96
C VAL A 261 7.18 -10.61 10.80
N THR A 262 6.64 -11.10 9.68
CA THR A 262 6.58 -12.52 9.34
C THR A 262 7.22 -12.88 8.00
N SER A 263 7.69 -11.86 7.24
CA SER A 263 8.39 -12.03 5.97
C SER A 263 9.52 -11.02 5.80
N TRP A 264 10.50 -11.33 4.95
CA TRP A 264 11.55 -10.39 4.57
C TRP A 264 10.99 -9.14 3.86
N GLY A 265 9.91 -9.30 3.08
CA GLY A 265 9.24 -8.18 2.44
C GLY A 265 8.70 -7.19 3.46
N GLN A 266 8.04 -7.69 4.52
CA GLN A 266 7.56 -6.86 5.62
C GLN A 266 8.70 -6.17 6.38
N LEU A 267 9.81 -6.87 6.64
CA LEU A 267 10.98 -6.29 7.32
C LEU A 267 11.55 -5.12 6.53
N PHE A 268 11.75 -5.30 5.23
CA PHE A 268 12.29 -4.25 4.36
C PHE A 268 11.35 -3.06 4.22
N LEU A 269 10.03 -3.30 4.10
CA LEU A 269 9.05 -2.21 4.05
C LEU A 269 8.97 -1.45 5.38
N LYS A 270 8.97 -2.14 6.52
CA LYS A 270 8.99 -1.47 7.82
C LYS A 270 10.26 -0.65 8.03
N TYR A 271 11.42 -1.13 7.56
CA TYR A 271 12.63 -0.33 7.54
C TYR A 271 12.44 0.97 6.74
N VAL A 272 11.89 0.88 5.53
CA VAL A 272 11.67 2.04 4.65
C VAL A 272 10.68 3.02 5.29
N VAL A 273 9.49 2.55 5.69
CA VAL A 273 8.43 3.43 6.18
C VAL A 273 8.64 3.94 7.60
N SER A 274 9.58 3.36 8.36
CA SER A 274 9.97 3.89 9.67
C SER A 274 10.86 5.12 9.60
N HIS A 275 11.42 5.46 8.42
CA HIS A 275 12.13 6.73 8.27
C HIS A 275 11.16 7.90 8.48
N PRO A 276 11.49 8.91 9.33
CA PRO A 276 10.56 9.96 9.70
C PRO A 276 10.03 10.77 8.51
N ALA A 277 10.86 11.04 7.51
CA ALA A 277 10.48 11.77 6.30
C ALA A 277 9.57 10.97 5.35
N VAL A 278 9.54 9.63 5.41
CA VAL A 278 8.78 8.81 4.45
C VAL A 278 7.30 8.79 4.80
N THR A 279 6.44 9.16 3.87
CA THR A 279 4.99 9.11 4.01
C THR A 279 4.43 7.75 3.63
N CYS A 280 4.79 7.22 2.45
CA CYS A 280 4.27 5.94 1.96
C CYS A 280 5.28 5.26 1.03
N ALA A 281 5.44 3.94 1.15
CA ALA A 281 6.15 3.11 0.18
C ALA A 281 5.17 2.48 -0.82
N ILE A 282 5.56 2.38 -2.09
CA ILE A 282 4.71 1.88 -3.19
C ILE A 282 5.35 0.67 -3.90
N PRO A 283 5.50 -0.47 -3.21
CA PRO A 283 6.02 -1.69 -3.82
C PRO A 283 5.14 -2.14 -4.98
N GLY A 284 5.76 -2.49 -6.12
CA GLY A 284 5.04 -3.04 -7.27
C GLY A 284 4.67 -4.49 -7.08
N THR A 285 3.41 -4.85 -7.38
CA THR A 285 2.98 -6.25 -7.43
C THR A 285 1.78 -6.45 -8.35
N THR A 286 1.67 -7.65 -8.94
CA THR A 286 0.54 -8.09 -9.76
C THR A 286 -0.23 -9.25 -9.13
N GLU A 287 0.14 -9.65 -7.90
CA GLU A 287 -0.45 -10.78 -7.20
C GLU A 287 -1.04 -10.34 -5.85
N VAL A 288 -2.27 -10.79 -5.56
CA VAL A 288 -2.98 -10.44 -4.31
C VAL A 288 -2.25 -10.96 -3.07
N SER A 289 -1.59 -12.12 -3.16
CA SER A 289 -0.78 -12.67 -2.07
C SER A 289 0.37 -11.74 -1.69
N HIS A 290 1.10 -11.21 -2.67
CA HIS A 290 2.17 -10.23 -2.45
C HIS A 290 1.62 -8.89 -1.96
N LEU A 291 0.45 -8.43 -2.47
CA LEU A 291 -0.21 -7.22 -1.96
C LEU A 291 -0.53 -7.38 -0.47
N ARG A 292 -1.08 -8.52 -0.08
CA ARG A 292 -1.41 -8.82 1.32
C ARG A 292 -0.17 -8.81 2.22
N ASP A 293 0.91 -9.42 1.77
CA ASP A 293 2.18 -9.44 2.51
C ASP A 293 2.77 -8.03 2.64
N ASN A 294 2.77 -7.26 1.56
CA ASN A 294 3.25 -5.88 1.57
C ASN A 294 2.42 -4.99 2.52
N LEU A 295 1.08 -5.06 2.45
CA LEU A 295 0.20 -4.25 3.29
C LEU A 295 0.23 -4.68 4.77
N ALA A 296 0.61 -5.91 5.09
CA ALA A 296 0.85 -6.32 6.48
C ALA A 296 1.95 -5.48 7.14
N ALA A 297 2.93 -4.98 6.37
CA ALA A 297 3.95 -4.06 6.88
C ALA A 297 3.38 -2.69 7.32
N ALA A 298 2.17 -2.33 6.89
CA ALA A 298 1.48 -1.11 7.34
C ALA A 298 0.73 -1.30 8.66
N HIS A 299 0.92 -2.41 9.36
CA HIS A 299 0.23 -2.68 10.63
C HIS A 299 1.22 -2.95 11.77
N GLY A 300 0.76 -2.65 13.01
CA GLY A 300 1.51 -2.94 14.22
C GLY A 300 2.64 -1.94 14.49
N ARG A 301 3.79 -2.43 14.96
CA ARG A 301 4.91 -1.61 15.41
C ARG A 301 5.91 -1.30 14.29
N LEU A 302 6.46 -0.11 14.29
CA LEU A 302 7.60 0.28 13.44
C LEU A 302 8.91 0.16 14.21
N PRO A 303 10.03 -0.14 13.53
CA PRO A 303 11.35 -0.04 14.12
C PRO A 303 11.64 1.41 14.57
N ASP A 304 12.15 1.55 15.77
CA ASP A 304 12.78 2.79 16.25
C ASP A 304 14.19 2.96 15.66
N ALA A 305 14.88 4.03 16.05
CA ALA A 305 16.23 4.33 15.53
C ALA A 305 17.25 3.21 15.84
N ALA A 306 17.18 2.60 17.02
CA ALA A 306 18.08 1.52 17.42
C ALA A 306 17.83 0.25 16.59
N LEU A 307 16.58 -0.11 16.42
CA LEU A 307 16.19 -1.27 15.64
C LEU A 307 16.43 -1.05 14.12
N ARG A 308 16.25 0.18 13.61
CA ARG A 308 16.66 0.52 12.25
C ARG A 308 18.15 0.25 12.04
N LYS A 309 19.00 0.69 12.98
CA LYS A 309 20.44 0.45 12.92
C LYS A 309 20.77 -1.05 12.98
N ARG A 310 20.04 -1.81 13.79
CA ARG A 310 20.18 -3.27 13.86
C ARG A 310 19.83 -3.95 12.52
N ILE A 311 18.77 -3.46 11.83
CA ILE A 311 18.39 -3.95 10.48
C ILE A 311 19.51 -3.64 9.48
N GLU A 312 20.08 -2.43 9.50
CA GLU A 312 21.20 -2.05 8.65
C GLU A 312 22.44 -2.92 8.89
N THR A 313 22.81 -3.13 10.15
CA THR A 313 23.95 -4.00 10.51
C THR A 313 23.74 -5.44 10.03
N LEU A 314 22.51 -5.96 10.19
CA LEU A 314 22.17 -7.28 9.68
C LEU A 314 22.30 -7.34 8.16
N TRP A 315 21.77 -6.34 7.46
CA TRP A 315 21.88 -6.26 6.00
C TRP A 315 23.34 -6.20 5.53
N ASP A 316 24.12 -5.34 6.13
CA ASP A 316 25.54 -5.12 5.79
C ASP A 316 26.39 -6.38 6.06
N SER A 317 25.96 -7.29 6.95
CA SER A 317 26.60 -8.59 7.19
C SER A 317 26.33 -9.64 6.10
N PHE A 318 25.45 -9.37 5.14
CA PHE A 318 25.16 -10.27 4.01
C PHE A 318 26.02 -9.98 2.77
N ALA A 319 26.77 -8.89 2.78
CA ALA A 319 27.66 -8.44 1.69
C ALA A 319 28.88 -9.34 1.51
#